data_97bd9da398b79b62c4e2f3cfa64bfd04
#
_entry.id   97bd9da398b79b62c4e2f3cfa64bfd04
#
_cell.length_a   1.000
_cell.length_b   1.000
_cell.length_c   1.000
_cell.angle_alpha   90.00
_cell.angle_beta   90.00
_cell.angle_gamma   90.00
#
_symmetry.space_group_name_H-M   'P 1'
#
loop_
_entity.id
_entity.type
_entity.pdbx_description
1 polymer ?
#
loop_
_entity_poly.entity_id
_entity_poly.type
_entity_poly.pdbx_seq_one_letter_code
_entity_poly.pdbx_strand_id
1 'polypeptide(L)'
;YIMLTTMLSRKRIIIFLATAIVAVLGLYLWRDLRLSAKSAIPVPDIVVENIEVKRTIDGKDWILLSPKVEHKDGIVQAISLDVTITDKQQKTHLLSKTGTFSRSNNNITLYNAIGVLKQGKGAGYKMTSGKVDYNYSQKKWFFADNLCINDEKMEISAPSGYFDTNSGECVLSGRGRITW
;
A
#
# COMPACT_ATOMS: atom_id res chain seq x y z
N TYR A 1 -39.84 -32.10 -56.17
CA TYR A 1 -39.93 -32.13 -54.68
C TYR A 1 -38.63 -32.52 -53.96
N ILE A 2 -37.71 -33.23 -54.63
CA ILE A 2 -36.47 -33.76 -54.05
C ILE A 2 -35.38 -32.68 -53.91
N MET A 3 -35.42 -31.59 -54.70
CA MET A 3 -34.39 -30.57 -54.69
C MET A 3 -34.45 -29.59 -53.49
N LEU A 4 -35.62 -29.38 -52.86
CA LEU A 4 -35.81 -28.46 -51.72
C LEU A 4 -35.26 -29.06 -50.40
N THR A 5 -35.38 -30.34 -50.21
CA THR A 5 -34.91 -31.04 -49.00
C THR A 5 -33.39 -31.08 -48.88
N THR A 6 -32.68 -31.19 -50.02
CA THR A 6 -31.20 -31.18 -50.03
C THR A 6 -30.59 -29.79 -49.75
N MET A 7 -31.25 -28.70 -50.15
CA MET A 7 -30.80 -27.34 -49.84
C MET A 7 -30.98 -26.99 -48.38
N LEU A 8 -32.09 -27.44 -47.73
CA LEU A 8 -32.30 -27.23 -46.32
C LEU A 8 -31.27 -27.97 -45.43
N SER A 9 -30.84 -29.15 -45.86
CA SER A 9 -29.86 -29.94 -45.15
C SER A 9 -28.45 -29.29 -45.23
N ARG A 10 -28.07 -28.78 -46.41
CA ARG A 10 -26.79 -28.06 -46.57
C ARG A 10 -26.69 -26.78 -45.72
N LYS A 11 -27.74 -25.97 -45.65
CA LYS A 11 -27.78 -24.76 -44.80
C LYS A 11 -27.65 -25.13 -43.31
N ARG A 12 -28.33 -26.19 -42.85
CA ARG A 12 -28.21 -26.67 -41.46
C ARG A 12 -26.81 -27.17 -41.13
N ILE A 13 -26.18 -27.87 -42.06
CA ILE A 13 -24.79 -28.36 -41.90
C ILE A 13 -23.83 -27.19 -41.81
N ILE A 14 -23.97 -26.15 -42.66
CA ILE A 14 -23.12 -24.96 -42.66
C ILE A 14 -23.30 -24.20 -41.32
N ILE A 15 -24.55 -24.03 -40.84
CA ILE A 15 -24.81 -23.37 -39.56
C ILE A 15 -24.20 -24.16 -38.39
N PHE A 16 -24.33 -25.50 -38.41
CA PHE A 16 -23.74 -26.36 -37.39
C PHE A 16 -22.22 -26.29 -37.37
N LEU A 17 -21.60 -26.27 -38.54
CA LEU A 17 -20.14 -26.15 -38.69
C LEU A 17 -19.63 -24.77 -38.22
N ALA A 18 -20.34 -23.71 -38.57
CA ALA A 18 -20.03 -22.37 -38.12
C ALA A 18 -20.14 -22.23 -36.59
N THR A 19 -21.21 -22.79 -36.01
CA THR A 19 -21.38 -22.80 -34.54
C THR A 19 -20.29 -23.59 -33.83
N ALA A 20 -19.90 -24.73 -34.38
CA ALA A 20 -18.83 -25.54 -33.83
C ALA A 20 -17.48 -24.79 -33.85
N ILE A 21 -17.16 -24.07 -34.96
CA ILE A 21 -15.95 -23.29 -35.08
C ILE A 21 -15.94 -22.13 -34.05
N VAL A 22 -17.06 -21.42 -33.88
CA VAL A 22 -17.19 -20.34 -32.87
C VAL A 22 -17.02 -20.90 -31.47
N ALA A 23 -17.61 -22.06 -31.15
CA ALA A 23 -17.46 -22.69 -29.85
C ALA A 23 -16.01 -23.11 -29.57
N VAL A 24 -15.31 -23.68 -30.55
CA VAL A 24 -13.90 -24.06 -30.42
C VAL A 24 -13.01 -22.82 -30.24
N LEU A 25 -13.24 -21.76 -31.02
CA LEU A 25 -12.52 -20.47 -30.88
C LEU A 25 -12.81 -19.83 -29.51
N GLY A 26 -14.05 -19.86 -29.03
CA GLY A 26 -14.43 -19.36 -27.72
C GLY A 26 -13.74 -20.11 -26.58
N LEU A 27 -13.66 -21.44 -26.66
CA LEU A 27 -12.94 -22.27 -25.69
C LEU A 27 -11.41 -22.01 -25.72
N TYR A 28 -10.85 -21.79 -26.92
CA TYR A 28 -9.42 -21.49 -27.09
C TYR A 28 -9.08 -20.13 -26.48
N LEU A 29 -9.89 -19.10 -26.76
CA LEU A 29 -9.73 -17.75 -26.18
C LEU A 29 -9.92 -17.77 -24.67
N TRP A 30 -10.91 -18.53 -24.16
CA TRP A 30 -11.11 -18.64 -22.71
C TRP A 30 -9.94 -19.35 -22.02
N ARG A 31 -9.39 -20.38 -22.65
CA ARG A 31 -8.20 -21.07 -22.12
C ARG A 31 -6.98 -20.14 -22.11
N ASP A 32 -6.81 -19.34 -23.15
CA ASP A 32 -5.70 -18.39 -23.29
C ASP A 32 -5.81 -17.24 -22.26
N LEU A 33 -7.01 -16.70 -22.05
CA LEU A 33 -7.31 -15.72 -21.02
C LEU A 33 -7.09 -16.27 -19.60
N ARG A 34 -7.44 -17.54 -19.34
CA ARG A 34 -7.16 -18.18 -18.04
C ARG A 34 -5.67 -18.46 -17.83
N LEU A 35 -4.93 -18.77 -18.87
CA LEU A 35 -3.48 -18.95 -18.80
C LEU A 35 -2.77 -17.61 -18.58
N SER A 36 -3.22 -16.54 -19.24
CA SER A 36 -2.69 -15.19 -19.04
C SER A 36 -2.98 -14.64 -17.62
N ALA A 37 -4.14 -14.99 -17.03
CA ALA A 37 -4.45 -14.60 -15.64
C ALA A 37 -3.60 -15.37 -14.59
N LYS A 38 -3.02 -16.52 -14.95
CA LYS A 38 -2.12 -17.30 -14.07
C LYS A 38 -0.64 -17.02 -14.29
N SER A 39 -0.27 -16.34 -15.37
CA SER A 39 1.10 -15.88 -15.62
C SER A 39 1.32 -14.49 -15.02
N ALA A 40 1.03 -14.32 -13.74
CA ALA A 40 1.79 -13.35 -12.96
C ALA A 40 3.23 -13.88 -13.00
N ILE A 41 4.05 -13.36 -13.91
CA ILE A 41 5.50 -13.57 -13.89
C ILE A 41 5.92 -13.31 -12.45
N PRO A 42 6.43 -14.33 -11.70
CA PRO A 42 6.86 -14.07 -10.35
C PRO A 42 7.92 -12.99 -10.45
N VAL A 43 7.62 -11.82 -9.89
CA VAL A 43 8.61 -10.74 -9.83
C VAL A 43 9.77 -11.33 -9.03
N PRO A 44 10.98 -11.40 -9.58
CA PRO A 44 12.11 -12.02 -8.91
C PRO A 44 12.34 -11.31 -7.57
N ASP A 45 12.82 -12.04 -6.58
CA ASP A 45 13.27 -11.46 -5.33
C ASP A 45 14.37 -10.45 -5.65
N ILE A 46 14.09 -9.19 -5.40
CA ILE A 46 14.99 -8.08 -5.70
C ILE A 46 15.48 -7.52 -4.39
N VAL A 47 16.80 -7.45 -4.22
CA VAL A 47 17.46 -6.73 -3.14
C VAL A 47 18.11 -5.50 -3.73
N VAL A 48 17.79 -4.34 -3.18
CA VAL A 48 18.39 -3.07 -3.59
C VAL A 48 18.99 -2.41 -2.36
N GLU A 49 20.22 -1.93 -2.51
CA GLU A 49 20.97 -1.24 -1.44
C GLU A 49 20.97 0.26 -1.68
N ASN A 50 21.00 1.03 -0.58
CA ASN A 50 21.11 2.50 -0.58
C ASN A 50 20.06 3.19 -1.45
N ILE A 51 18.79 2.93 -1.15
CA ILE A 51 17.68 3.54 -1.90
C ILE A 51 17.38 4.94 -1.37
N GLU A 52 17.25 5.87 -2.31
CA GLU A 52 16.65 7.18 -2.11
C GLU A 52 15.45 7.33 -3.05
N VAL A 53 14.25 7.57 -2.49
CA VAL A 53 13.03 7.83 -3.26
C VAL A 53 12.52 9.22 -2.92
N LYS A 54 12.37 10.07 -3.95
CA LYS A 54 11.76 11.40 -3.84
C LYS A 54 10.43 11.40 -4.60
N ARG A 55 9.38 11.85 -3.96
CA ARG A 55 8.06 11.99 -4.57
C ARG A 55 7.31 13.17 -3.99
N THR A 56 6.53 13.84 -4.83
CA THR A 56 5.54 14.83 -4.38
C THR A 56 4.16 14.17 -4.41
N ILE A 57 3.50 14.10 -3.26
CA ILE A 57 2.18 13.48 -3.10
C ILE A 57 1.28 14.50 -2.37
N ASP A 58 0.14 14.84 -2.98
CA ASP A 58 -0.82 15.80 -2.43
C ASP A 58 -0.18 17.16 -2.04
N GLY A 59 0.82 17.63 -2.84
CA GLY A 59 1.53 18.88 -2.60
C GLY A 59 2.58 18.84 -1.48
N LYS A 60 2.88 17.66 -0.94
CA LYS A 60 3.91 17.41 0.06
C LYS A 60 5.08 16.67 -0.56
N ASP A 61 6.29 17.08 -0.23
CA ASP A 61 7.51 16.42 -0.69
C ASP A 61 7.90 15.31 0.28
N TRP A 62 8.01 14.11 -0.26
CA TRP A 62 8.39 12.89 0.44
C TRP A 62 9.78 12.48 0.02
N ILE A 63 10.67 12.30 0.98
CA ILE A 63 12.00 11.73 0.79
C ILE A 63 12.07 10.48 1.67
N LEU A 64 12.33 9.34 1.06
CA LEU A 64 12.48 8.06 1.73
C LEU A 64 13.89 7.55 1.48
N LEU A 65 14.60 7.24 2.53
CA LEU A 65 15.95 6.66 2.51
C LEU A 65 15.90 5.29 3.20
N SER A 66 16.57 4.31 2.61
CA SER A 66 16.79 3.01 3.25
C SER A 66 18.10 2.40 2.75
N PRO A 67 18.96 1.90 3.64
CA PRO A 67 20.18 1.19 3.25
C PRO A 67 19.92 -0.13 2.55
N LYS A 68 18.77 -0.76 2.79
CA LYS A 68 18.42 -2.03 2.16
C LYS A 68 16.92 -2.18 2.00
N VAL A 69 16.49 -2.55 0.80
CA VAL A 69 15.09 -2.87 0.49
C VAL A 69 15.04 -4.22 -0.23
N GLU A 70 14.17 -5.09 0.25
CA GLU A 70 13.92 -6.41 -0.31
C GLU A 70 12.48 -6.46 -0.85
N HIS A 71 12.30 -6.99 -2.04
CA HIS A 71 10.99 -7.32 -2.60
C HIS A 71 10.85 -8.84 -2.63
N LYS A 72 9.87 -9.35 -1.86
CA LYS A 72 9.54 -10.77 -1.83
C LYS A 72 8.03 -10.94 -1.73
N ASP A 73 7.47 -11.85 -2.52
CA ASP A 73 6.04 -12.21 -2.49
C ASP A 73 5.07 -11.01 -2.60
N GLY A 74 5.43 -10.00 -3.40
CA GLY A 74 4.61 -8.79 -3.58
C GLY A 74 4.68 -7.78 -2.43
N ILE A 75 5.48 -8.05 -1.40
CA ILE A 75 5.74 -7.17 -0.27
C ILE A 75 7.12 -6.55 -0.44
N VAL A 76 7.20 -5.24 -0.28
CA VAL A 76 8.46 -4.51 -0.21
C VAL A 76 8.80 -4.29 1.26
N GLN A 77 9.93 -4.81 1.71
CA GLN A 77 10.45 -4.64 3.07
C GLN A 77 11.68 -3.75 3.04
N ALA A 78 11.68 -2.71 3.87
CA ALA A 78 12.81 -1.80 4.04
C ALA A 78 13.40 -1.94 5.45
N ILE A 79 14.72 -1.85 5.54
CA ILE A 79 15.48 -1.89 6.80
C ILE A 79 16.03 -0.50 7.08
N SER A 80 15.94 -0.03 8.32
CA SER A 80 16.39 1.30 8.76
C SER A 80 15.83 2.42 7.88
N LEU A 81 14.50 2.48 7.85
CA LEU A 81 13.75 3.44 7.05
C LEU A 81 13.84 4.84 7.66
N ASP A 82 14.18 5.82 6.84
CA ASP A 82 14.16 7.25 7.15
C ASP A 82 13.21 7.93 6.16
N VAL A 83 12.13 8.53 6.66
CA VAL A 83 11.15 9.23 5.85
C VAL A 83 11.05 10.67 6.30
N THR A 84 11.31 11.59 5.40
CA THR A 84 11.08 13.03 5.60
C THR A 84 9.91 13.47 4.75
N ILE A 85 8.91 14.09 5.38
CA ILE A 85 7.75 14.68 4.71
C ILE A 85 7.81 16.19 4.95
N THR A 86 7.86 16.96 3.88
CA THR A 86 7.92 18.42 3.94
C THR A 86 6.66 19.00 3.32
N ASP A 87 5.94 19.79 4.09
CA ASP A 87 4.85 20.66 3.64
C ASP A 87 5.29 22.12 3.86
N LYS A 88 4.57 23.10 3.30
CA LYS A 88 4.92 24.54 3.34
C LYS A 88 5.26 25.05 4.73
N GLN A 89 4.66 24.52 5.79
CA GLN A 89 4.83 24.96 7.18
C GLN A 89 5.23 23.86 8.15
N GLN A 90 5.25 22.61 7.71
CA GLN A 90 5.50 21.44 8.56
C GLN A 90 6.59 20.57 7.97
N LYS A 91 7.45 20.07 8.84
CA LYS A 91 8.41 19.03 8.51
C LYS A 91 8.23 17.87 9.47
N THR A 92 7.88 16.72 8.93
CA THR A 92 7.75 15.46 9.67
C THR A 92 8.92 14.57 9.30
N HIS A 93 9.60 14.04 10.29
CA HIS A 93 10.69 13.09 10.13
C HIS A 93 10.30 11.80 10.85
N LEU A 94 10.28 10.69 10.13
CA LEU A 94 9.92 9.36 10.64
C LEU A 94 11.11 8.43 10.45
N LEU A 95 11.57 7.86 11.55
CA LEU A 95 12.57 6.80 11.57
C LEU A 95 11.91 5.49 11.95
N SER A 96 12.28 4.40 11.32
CA SER A 96 11.78 3.06 11.67
C SER A 96 12.87 2.02 11.51
N LYS A 97 12.91 1.06 12.42
CA LYS A 97 13.87 -0.06 12.33
C LYS A 97 13.60 -0.93 11.10
N THR A 98 12.34 -1.20 10.81
CA THR A 98 11.89 -1.93 9.62
C THR A 98 10.54 -1.37 9.16
N GLY A 99 10.32 -1.40 7.86
CA GLY A 99 9.05 -1.01 7.28
C GLY A 99 8.64 -1.96 6.16
N THR A 100 7.34 -2.13 5.96
CA THR A 100 6.79 -2.89 4.86
C THR A 100 5.80 -2.04 4.07
N PHE A 101 5.82 -2.20 2.76
CA PHE A 101 4.90 -1.56 1.85
C PHE A 101 4.20 -2.63 1.01
N SER A 102 2.88 -2.63 1.03
CA SER A 102 2.04 -3.50 0.22
C SER A 102 1.60 -2.77 -1.05
N ARG A 103 1.97 -3.28 -2.22
CA ARG A 103 1.59 -2.70 -3.51
C ARG A 103 0.10 -2.86 -3.82
N SER A 104 -0.55 -3.89 -3.28
CA SER A 104 -1.95 -4.19 -3.60
C SER A 104 -2.94 -3.16 -3.03
N ASN A 105 -2.62 -2.57 -1.88
CA ASN A 105 -3.51 -1.64 -1.17
C ASN A 105 -2.83 -0.31 -0.79
N ASN A 106 -1.56 -0.11 -1.15
CA ASN A 106 -0.74 1.06 -0.81
C ASN A 106 -0.60 1.31 0.70
N ASN A 107 -0.75 0.26 1.52
CA ASN A 107 -0.60 0.38 2.96
C ASN A 107 0.89 0.28 3.34
N ILE A 108 1.24 0.99 4.41
CA ILE A 108 2.59 1.02 4.99
C ILE A 108 2.49 0.54 6.43
N THR A 109 3.39 -0.35 6.83
CA THR A 109 3.58 -0.73 8.24
C THR A 109 5.01 -0.42 8.65
N LEU A 110 5.19 0.28 9.76
CA LEU A 110 6.48 0.62 10.36
C LEU A 110 6.60 -0.02 11.73
N TYR A 111 7.78 -0.54 12.05
CA TYR A 111 8.07 -1.14 13.36
C TYR A 111 9.15 -0.35 14.09
N ASN A 112 8.94 -0.15 15.40
CA ASN A 112 9.79 0.67 16.25
C ASN A 112 9.98 2.07 15.63
N ALA A 113 8.87 2.74 15.39
CA ALA A 113 8.85 4.05 14.74
C ALA A 113 9.12 5.17 15.73
N ILE A 114 9.90 6.15 15.28
CA ILE A 114 10.15 7.41 15.97
C ILE A 114 9.79 8.52 14.99
N GLY A 115 8.81 9.35 15.36
CA GLY A 115 8.41 10.50 14.57
C GLY A 115 8.81 11.80 15.27
N VAL A 116 9.25 12.78 14.48
CA VAL A 116 9.45 14.16 14.95
C VAL A 116 8.66 15.08 14.03
N LEU A 117 7.68 15.74 14.60
CA LEU A 117 6.89 16.75 13.91
C LEU A 117 7.37 18.13 14.32
N LYS A 118 7.85 18.94 13.38
CA LYS A 118 8.20 20.35 13.57
C LYS A 118 7.22 21.23 12.83
N GLN A 119 6.60 22.17 13.53
CA GLN A 119 5.67 23.14 12.96
C GLN A 119 6.22 24.56 13.11
N GLY A 120 6.64 25.16 11.99
CA GLY A 120 7.22 26.51 11.97
C GLY A 120 8.46 26.63 12.83
N LYS A 121 8.54 27.72 13.64
CA LYS A 121 9.63 27.99 14.60
C LYS A 121 9.35 27.46 16.00
N GLY A 122 8.21 26.76 16.20
CA GLY A 122 7.79 26.27 17.51
C GLY A 122 8.49 24.99 17.96
N ALA A 123 8.22 24.59 19.20
CA ALA A 123 8.62 23.29 19.73
C ALA A 123 8.09 22.16 18.88
N GLY A 124 8.89 21.14 18.70
CA GLY A 124 8.48 19.94 17.95
C GLY A 124 7.89 18.89 18.88
N TYR A 125 6.97 18.10 18.34
CA TYR A 125 6.48 16.89 19.01
C TYR A 125 7.33 15.71 18.61
N LYS A 126 7.74 14.90 19.57
CA LYS A 126 8.37 13.61 19.35
C LYS A 126 7.36 12.51 19.65
N MET A 127 7.21 11.58 18.74
CA MET A 127 6.33 10.44 18.88
C MET A 127 7.13 9.14 18.79
N THR A 128 6.81 8.16 19.62
CA THR A 128 7.36 6.80 19.50
C THR A 128 6.23 5.79 19.53
N SER A 129 6.33 4.72 18.75
CA SER A 129 5.37 3.64 18.74
C SER A 129 6.04 2.34 18.30
N GLY A 130 5.69 1.22 18.92
CA GLY A 130 6.21 -0.09 18.52
C GLY A 130 5.76 -0.50 17.13
N LYS A 131 4.53 -0.13 16.77
CA LYS A 131 3.98 -0.38 15.43
C LYS A 131 3.16 0.81 14.94
N VAL A 132 3.34 1.16 13.67
CA VAL A 132 2.57 2.21 12.98
C VAL A 132 2.08 1.66 11.65
N ASP A 133 0.77 1.67 11.43
CA ASP A 133 0.13 1.26 10.19
C ASP A 133 -0.52 2.47 9.51
N TYR A 134 -0.15 2.77 8.27
CA TYR A 134 -0.87 3.72 7.42
C TYR A 134 -1.85 2.99 6.52
N ASN A 135 -3.13 3.28 6.67
CA ASN A 135 -4.18 2.79 5.79
C ASN A 135 -4.48 3.83 4.71
N TYR A 136 -4.07 3.56 3.49
CA TYR A 136 -4.22 4.49 2.37
C TYR A 136 -5.69 4.79 2.05
N SER A 137 -6.57 3.79 2.10
CA SER A 137 -8.00 3.97 1.76
C SER A 137 -8.74 4.82 2.79
N GLN A 138 -8.38 4.72 4.05
CA GLN A 138 -8.98 5.49 5.15
C GLN A 138 -8.25 6.81 5.41
N LYS A 139 -7.05 7.01 4.83
CA LYS A 139 -6.17 8.16 5.09
C LYS A 139 -5.85 8.32 6.58
N LYS A 140 -5.67 7.18 7.28
CA LYS A 140 -5.42 7.13 8.73
C LYS A 140 -4.11 6.45 9.06
N TRP A 141 -3.43 7.00 10.05
CA TRP A 141 -2.31 6.37 10.74
C TRP A 141 -2.82 5.71 12.01
N PHE A 142 -2.57 4.45 12.20
CA PHE A 142 -2.86 3.71 13.42
C PHE A 142 -1.56 3.42 14.16
N PHE A 143 -1.57 3.66 15.45
CA PHE A 143 -0.43 3.47 16.34
C PHE A 143 -0.77 2.38 17.34
N ALA A 144 0.16 1.46 17.56
CA ALA A 144 0.02 0.35 18.51
C ALA A 144 1.36 0.11 19.22
N ASP A 145 1.32 -0.75 20.24
CA ASP A 145 2.47 -1.15 21.02
C ASP A 145 3.18 0.04 21.68
N ASN A 146 2.45 0.70 22.59
CA ASN A 146 2.93 1.81 23.40
C ASN A 146 3.24 3.09 22.62
N LEU A 147 2.19 3.78 22.19
CA LEU A 147 2.30 5.13 21.66
C LEU A 147 2.70 6.10 22.81
N CYS A 148 3.77 6.84 22.59
CA CYS A 148 4.19 7.94 23.46
C CYS A 148 4.39 9.19 22.59
N ILE A 149 3.78 10.29 23.00
CA ILE A 149 3.90 11.63 22.39
C ILE A 149 4.49 12.54 23.44
N ASN A 150 5.61 13.15 23.12
CA ASN A 150 6.35 14.01 24.04
C ASN A 150 6.66 15.34 23.37
N ASP A 151 6.41 16.44 24.07
CA ASP A 151 6.98 17.75 23.80
C ASP A 151 7.85 18.19 25.00
N GLU A 152 8.39 19.41 24.97
CA GLU A 152 9.27 19.92 26.04
C GLU A 152 8.60 20.01 27.42
N LYS A 153 7.27 19.95 27.50
CA LYS A 153 6.49 20.22 28.73
C LYS A 153 5.57 19.06 29.12
N MET A 154 5.23 18.19 28.20
CA MET A 154 4.19 17.19 28.41
C MET A 154 4.54 15.87 27.74
N GLU A 155 4.29 14.78 28.42
CA GLU A 155 4.34 13.43 27.87
C GLU A 155 2.97 12.78 27.95
N ILE A 156 2.50 12.29 26.81
CA ILE A 156 1.24 11.54 26.73
C ILE A 156 1.59 10.12 26.26
N SER A 157 1.15 9.13 26.99
CA SER A 157 1.30 7.72 26.62
C SER A 157 -0.04 7.01 26.58
N ALA A 158 -0.20 6.10 25.61
CA ALA A 158 -1.39 5.27 25.45
C ALA A 158 -1.01 3.93 24.82
N PRO A 159 -1.78 2.85 25.07
CA PRO A 159 -1.54 1.56 24.40
C PRO A 159 -1.65 1.65 22.90
N SER A 160 -2.57 2.46 22.39
CA SER A 160 -2.82 2.65 20.95
C SER A 160 -3.48 4.01 20.66
N GLY A 161 -3.60 4.33 19.38
CA GLY A 161 -4.27 5.54 18.91
C GLY A 161 -4.38 5.56 17.39
N TYR A 162 -5.02 6.60 16.86
CA TYR A 162 -4.99 6.87 15.43
C TYR A 162 -4.93 8.39 15.17
N PHE A 163 -4.42 8.72 13.99
CA PHE A 163 -4.41 10.07 13.45
C PHE A 163 -5.08 10.06 12.07
N ASP A 164 -6.14 10.85 11.92
CA ASP A 164 -6.85 11.03 10.66
C ASP A 164 -6.23 12.22 9.90
N THR A 165 -5.64 11.94 8.73
CA THR A 165 -4.96 12.99 7.94
C THR A 165 -5.92 13.96 7.26
N ASN A 166 -7.21 13.60 7.11
CA ASN A 166 -8.21 14.46 6.49
C ASN A 166 -8.78 15.48 7.49
N SER A 167 -9.13 15.02 8.70
CA SER A 167 -9.69 15.87 9.75
C SER A 167 -8.63 16.51 10.64
N GLY A 168 -7.41 15.97 10.67
CA GLY A 168 -6.38 16.34 11.64
C GLY A 168 -6.65 15.83 13.05
N GLU A 169 -7.65 14.97 13.24
CA GLU A 169 -8.03 14.41 14.53
C GLU A 169 -7.04 13.35 14.98
N CYS A 170 -6.61 13.46 16.25
CA CYS A 170 -5.81 12.45 16.93
C CYS A 170 -6.61 11.86 18.10
N VAL A 171 -6.80 10.55 18.09
CA VAL A 171 -7.53 9.84 19.14
C VAL A 171 -6.60 8.82 19.79
N LEU A 172 -6.50 8.87 21.11
CA LEU A 172 -5.77 7.91 21.93
C LEU A 172 -6.75 6.90 22.52
N SER A 173 -6.39 5.63 22.51
CA SER A 173 -7.25 4.52 22.93
C SER A 173 -6.60 3.73 24.06
N GLY A 174 -7.42 3.30 25.01
CA GLY A 174 -7.01 2.55 26.18
C GLY A 174 -6.69 3.44 27.38
N ARG A 175 -6.02 2.87 28.40
CA ARG A 175 -5.65 3.61 29.61
C ARG A 175 -4.44 4.51 29.28
N GLY A 176 -4.71 5.78 28.96
CA GLY A 176 -3.68 6.79 28.73
C GLY A 176 -3.14 7.38 30.04
N ARG A 177 -1.90 7.89 29.98
CA ARG A 177 -1.24 8.66 31.06
C ARG A 177 -0.73 9.97 30.51
N ILE A 178 -0.94 11.04 31.24
CA ILE A 178 -0.39 12.38 30.93
C ILE A 178 0.50 12.79 32.09
N THR A 179 1.72 13.22 31.77
CA THR A 179 2.70 13.73 32.74
C THR A 179 3.18 15.10 32.25
N TRP A 180 3.24 16.10 33.12
CA TRP A 180 3.74 17.48 32.91
C TRP A 180 4.75 17.87 33.94
#